data_dba4ccef94a734efa5c7ef2afb389897
#
_entry.id   dba4ccef94a734efa5c7ef2afb389897
#
_cell.length_a   1.000
_cell.length_b   1.000
_cell.length_c   1.000
_cell.angle_alpha   90.00
_cell.angle_beta   90.00
_cell.angle_gamma   90.00
#
_symmetry.space_group_name_H-M   'P 1'
#
loop_
_entity.id
_entity.type
_entity.pdbx_description
1 polymer ?
#
loop_
_entity_poly.entity_id
_entity_poly.type
_entity_poly.pdbx_seq_one_letter_code
_entity_poly.pdbx_strand_id
1 'polypeptide(L)' 'SDSFEGNDKSYLICFYGNPVINGVKLESRNYAKLENKHYDVKLNKSIVGVFTKL' A
#
# COMPACT_ATOMS: atom_id res chain seq x y z
N SER A 1 -11.78 0.81 -7.33
CA SER A 1 -10.58 1.09 -6.55
C SER A 1 -10.93 1.36 -5.09
N ASP A 2 -10.00 1.11 -4.21
CA ASP A 2 -10.16 1.30 -2.79
C ASP A 2 -9.32 2.48 -2.33
N SER A 3 -9.63 2.98 -1.14
CA SER A 3 -8.84 4.05 -0.56
C SER A 3 -8.74 3.88 0.96
N PHE A 4 -7.73 4.46 1.54
CA PHE A 4 -7.55 4.44 2.98
C PHE A 4 -6.70 5.62 3.43
N GLU A 5 -6.76 5.93 4.74
CA GLU A 5 -5.95 6.98 5.32
C GLU A 5 -4.66 6.38 5.86
N GLY A 6 -3.54 6.90 5.40
CA GLY A 6 -2.24 6.42 5.83
C GLY A 6 -1.85 6.99 7.18
N ASN A 7 -0.75 6.45 7.69
CA ASN A 7 -0.21 6.83 8.99
C ASN A 7 1.31 6.75 8.88
N ASP A 8 2.03 7.74 9.41
CA ASP A 8 3.48 7.81 9.29
C ASP A 8 4.22 6.70 10.05
N LYS A 9 3.50 5.89 10.82
CA LYS A 9 4.06 4.72 11.50
C LYS A 9 3.71 3.42 10.81
N SER A 10 3.17 3.48 9.60
CA SER A 10 2.67 2.32 8.90
C SER A 10 3.45 2.03 7.63
N TYR A 11 3.39 0.77 7.21
CA TYR A 11 3.94 0.30 5.96
C TYR A 11 2.87 -0.49 5.22
N LEU A 12 2.87 -0.38 3.90
CA LEU A 12 2.05 -1.25 3.06
C LEU A 12 2.99 -2.25 2.42
N ILE A 13 2.73 -3.53 2.61
CA ILE A 13 3.57 -4.60 2.09
C ILE A 13 2.80 -5.31 0.99
N CYS A 14 3.43 -5.48 -0.17
CA CYS A 14 2.85 -6.22 -1.27
C CYS A 14 3.35 -7.65 -1.22
N PHE A 15 2.45 -8.60 -0.96
CA PHE A 15 2.80 -10.02 -0.89
C PHE A 15 2.71 -10.68 -2.26
N TYR A 16 1.86 -10.16 -3.13
CA TYR A 16 1.63 -10.75 -4.44
C TYR A 16 1.03 -9.72 -5.38
N GLY A 17 1.47 -9.73 -6.64
CA GLY A 17 0.89 -8.87 -7.66
C GLY A 17 1.57 -7.52 -7.74
N ASN A 18 0.93 -6.62 -8.45
CA ASN A 18 1.45 -5.28 -8.70
C ASN A 18 0.36 -4.24 -8.46
N PRO A 19 0.06 -3.91 -7.19
CA PRO A 19 -0.94 -2.88 -6.91
C PRO A 19 -0.41 -1.50 -7.28
N VAL A 20 -1.33 -0.59 -7.57
CA VAL A 20 -0.99 0.79 -7.87
C VAL A 20 -1.49 1.65 -6.71
N ILE A 21 -0.58 2.37 -6.09
CA ILE A 21 -0.85 3.20 -4.91
C ILE A 21 -0.53 4.63 -5.27
N ASN A 22 -1.57 5.50 -5.28
CA ASN A 22 -1.45 6.89 -5.70
C ASN A 22 -0.73 7.01 -7.05
N GLY A 23 -1.07 6.12 -7.99
CA GLY A 23 -0.49 6.14 -9.33
C GLY A 23 0.89 5.50 -9.45
N VAL A 24 1.43 4.98 -8.34
CA VAL A 24 2.75 4.35 -8.35
C VAL A 24 2.58 2.84 -8.20
N LYS A 25 3.15 2.10 -9.13
CA LYS A 25 3.08 0.64 -9.15
C LYS A 25 4.07 0.06 -8.15
N LEU A 26 3.60 -0.85 -7.32
CA LEU A 26 4.45 -1.54 -6.35
C LEU A 26 4.70 -2.97 -6.82
N GLU A 27 5.95 -3.39 -6.78
CA GLU A 27 6.32 -4.75 -7.20
C GLU A 27 6.06 -5.76 -6.08
N SER A 28 5.91 -7.03 -6.46
CA SER A 28 5.74 -8.11 -5.50
C SER A 28 6.92 -8.16 -4.54
N ARG A 29 6.64 -8.43 -3.26
CA ARG A 29 7.61 -8.55 -2.17
C ARG A 29 8.27 -7.23 -1.81
N ASN A 30 7.77 -6.13 -2.33
CA ASN A 30 8.24 -4.81 -1.93
C ASN A 30 7.27 -4.18 -0.95
N TYR A 31 7.69 -3.10 -0.35
CA TYR A 31 6.86 -2.37 0.61
C TYR A 31 6.97 -0.88 0.35
N ALA A 32 6.01 -0.15 0.87
CA ALA A 32 5.99 1.29 0.80
C ALA A 32 5.77 1.84 2.20
N LYS A 33 6.62 2.78 2.63
CA LYS A 33 6.39 3.49 3.88
C LYS A 33 5.28 4.50 3.65
N LEU A 34 4.32 4.52 4.56
CA LEU A 34 3.17 5.41 4.44
C LEU A 34 3.43 6.72 5.18
N GLU A 35 2.63 7.71 4.81
CA GLU A 35 2.62 9.02 5.44
C GLU A 35 1.20 9.31 5.94
N ASN A 36 1.03 10.42 6.66
CA ASN A 36 -0.28 10.85 7.15
C ASN A 36 -1.02 11.54 6.02
N LYS A 37 -1.53 10.74 5.07
CA LYS A 37 -2.28 11.27 3.94
C LYS A 37 -3.18 10.20 3.36
N HIS A 38 -4.06 10.62 2.46
CA HIS A 38 -4.99 9.73 1.78
C HIS A 38 -4.28 8.94 0.69
N TYR A 39 -4.60 7.65 0.58
CA TYR A 39 -4.05 6.78 -0.46
C TYR A 39 -5.17 6.15 -1.27
N ASP A 40 -5.06 6.22 -2.59
CA ASP A 40 -5.92 5.50 -3.51
C ASP A 40 -5.19 4.24 -3.97
N VAL A 41 -5.85 3.10 -3.92
CA VAL A 41 -5.23 1.82 -4.22
C VAL A 41 -6.02 1.09 -5.30
N LYS A 42 -5.32 0.65 -6.34
CA LYS A 42 -5.86 -0.28 -7.33
C LYS A 42 -5.16 -1.60 -7.10
N LEU A 43 -5.88 -2.57 -6.56
CA LEU A 43 -5.27 -3.84 -6.16
C LEU A 43 -4.81 -4.69 -7.35
N ASN A 44 -5.54 -4.67 -8.48
CA ASN A 44 -5.16 -5.44 -9.68
C ASN A 44 -4.89 -6.91 -9.35
N LYS A 45 -5.78 -7.52 -8.56
CA LYS A 45 -5.65 -8.92 -8.11
C LYS A 45 -4.42 -9.16 -7.25
N SER A 46 -3.92 -8.14 -6.60
CA SER A 46 -2.78 -8.26 -5.70
C SER A 46 -3.24 -8.49 -4.27
N ILE A 47 -2.30 -8.92 -3.44
CA ILE A 47 -2.52 -9.14 -2.01
C ILE A 47 -1.58 -8.21 -1.25
N VAL A 48 -2.15 -7.33 -0.44
CA VAL A 48 -1.38 -6.36 0.33
C VAL A 48 -1.82 -6.39 1.78
N GLY A 49 -0.93 -5.94 2.65
CA GLY A 49 -1.24 -5.76 4.06
C GLY A 49 -0.72 -4.42 4.52
N VAL A 50 -1.44 -3.79 5.44
CA VAL A 50 -1.00 -2.55 6.07
C VAL A 50 -0.65 -2.85 7.51
N PHE A 51 0.55 -2.53 7.90
CA PHE A 51 1.08 -2.83 9.22
C PHE A 51 1.51 -1.54 9.91
N THR A 52 1.19 -1.41 11.16
CA THR A 52 1.53 -0.22 11.94
C THR A 52 2.58 -0.58 12.97
N LYS A 53 3.61 0.24 13.05
CA LYS A 53 4.66 0.07 14.05
C LYS A 53 4.14 0.55 15.40
N LEU A 54 4.37 -0.24 16.41
CA LEU A 54 3.95 0.11 17.78
C LEU A 54 4.92 1.08 18.44
#